data_0c9e87f1e63dd873d4de3414214bcc8b
#
_entry.id   0c9e87f1e63dd873d4de3414214bcc8b
#
_cell.length_a   1.000
_cell.length_b   1.000
_cell.length_c   1.000
_cell.angle_alpha   90.00
_cell.angle_beta   90.00
_cell.angle_gamma   90.00
#
_symmetry.space_group_name_H-M   'P 1'
#
loop_
_entity.id
_entity.type
_entity.pdbx_description
1 polymer ?
#
loop_
_entity_poly.entity_id
_entity_poly.type
_entity_poly.pdbx_seq_one_letter_code
_entity_poly.pdbx_strand_id
1 'polypeptide(L)' 'MKEERIPQAWVGQDLILCRTGTESWELVTLREVSELGLAYAYKAGEVEGQLVFVPWGSVSWMRPPIPEDLEALEAETG' A
#
# COMPACT_ATOMS: atom_id res chain seq x y z
N MET A 1 -15.97 3.10 20.53
CA MET A 1 -14.77 3.64 20.04
C MET A 1 -14.38 3.04 18.72
N LYS A 2 -14.01 3.84 17.83
CA LYS A 2 -13.73 3.38 16.51
C LYS A 2 -12.33 2.78 16.44
N GLU A 3 -12.25 1.69 15.80
CA GLU A 3 -10.99 1.02 15.62
C GLU A 3 -10.38 1.44 14.31
N GLU A 4 -9.12 1.83 14.35
CA GLU A 4 -8.47 2.29 13.15
C GLU A 4 -7.55 1.22 12.61
N ARG A 5 -7.72 0.89 11.35
CA ARG A 5 -6.88 -0.11 10.72
C ARG A 5 -5.56 0.49 10.25
N ILE A 6 -5.57 1.78 9.94
CA ILE A 6 -4.38 2.47 9.46
C ILE A 6 -4.32 3.83 10.12
N PRO A 7 -3.17 4.20 10.70
CA PRO A 7 -3.04 5.53 11.26
C PRO A 7 -3.20 6.60 10.18
N GLN A 8 -3.91 7.65 10.51
CA GLN A 8 -4.07 8.75 9.59
C GLN A 8 -2.73 9.38 9.20
N ALA A 9 -1.73 9.24 10.06
CA ALA A 9 -0.42 9.81 9.76
C ALA A 9 0.24 9.14 8.56
N TRP A 10 -0.24 7.97 8.17
CA TRP A 10 0.33 7.28 7.02
C TRP A 10 -0.18 7.82 5.69
N VAL A 11 -1.25 8.62 5.72
CA VAL A 11 -1.78 9.19 4.48
C VAL A 11 -0.72 10.10 3.87
N GLY A 12 -0.47 9.89 2.57
CA GLY A 12 0.55 10.64 1.86
C GLY A 12 1.91 9.99 1.87
N GLN A 13 2.06 8.86 2.56
CA GLN A 13 3.34 8.19 2.66
C GLN A 13 3.35 6.92 1.83
N ASP A 14 4.56 6.46 1.51
CA ASP A 14 4.72 5.21 0.78
C ASP A 14 4.59 4.05 1.75
N LEU A 15 3.88 3.02 1.32
CA LEU A 15 3.64 1.85 2.14
C LEU A 15 3.79 0.59 1.29
N ILE A 16 4.05 -0.51 1.98
CA ILE A 16 4.00 -1.83 1.38
C ILE A 16 2.63 -2.41 1.67
N LEU A 17 1.97 -2.87 0.61
CA LEU A 17 0.61 -3.39 0.71
C LEU A 17 0.56 -4.80 0.17
N CYS A 18 -0.07 -5.69 0.92
CA CYS A 18 -0.33 -7.04 0.46
C CYS A 18 -1.83 -7.27 0.46
N ARG A 19 -2.37 -7.66 -0.68
CA ARG A 19 -3.81 -7.87 -0.80
C ARG A 19 -4.15 -9.31 -0.48
N THR A 20 -5.37 -9.48 0.01
CA THR A 20 -5.87 -10.81 0.33
C THR A 20 -5.88 -11.67 -0.92
N GLY A 21 -5.39 -12.89 -0.78
CA GLY A 21 -5.40 -13.81 -1.89
C GLY A 21 -4.16 -13.79 -2.74
N THR A 22 -3.21 -12.90 -2.43
CA THR A 22 -1.95 -12.87 -3.15
C THR A 22 -0.81 -13.03 -2.17
N GLU A 23 0.33 -13.45 -2.68
CA GLU A 23 1.54 -13.50 -1.87
C GLU A 23 2.49 -12.40 -2.23
N SER A 24 2.13 -11.60 -3.22
CA SER A 24 2.96 -10.50 -3.66
C SER A 24 2.58 -9.24 -2.92
N TRP A 25 3.57 -8.38 -2.72
CA TRP A 25 3.31 -7.08 -2.12
C TRP A 25 3.63 -5.99 -3.13
N GLU A 26 3.07 -4.81 -2.87
CA GLU A 26 3.20 -3.68 -3.78
C GLU A 26 3.62 -2.46 -3.01
N LEU A 27 4.44 -1.62 -3.64
CA LEU A 27 4.80 -0.34 -3.07
C LEU A 27 3.79 0.68 -3.57
N VAL A 28 3.10 1.33 -2.64
CA VAL A 28 2.03 2.27 -2.99
C VAL A 28 2.17 3.51 -2.14
N THR A 29 1.55 4.59 -2.60
CA THR A 29 1.44 5.82 -1.82
C THR A 29 0.00 5.93 -1.34
N LEU A 30 -0.19 5.90 -0.03
CA LEU A 30 -1.52 5.97 0.54
C LEU A 30 -2.10 7.35 0.33
N ARG A 31 -3.29 7.41 -0.25
CA ARG A 31 -3.92 8.68 -0.55
C ARG A 31 -5.09 9.00 0.35
N GLU A 32 -5.88 8.00 0.71
CA GLU A 32 -7.06 8.27 1.49
C GLU A 32 -7.47 7.02 2.24
N VAL A 33 -8.03 7.22 3.44
CA VAL A 33 -8.53 6.14 4.28
C VAL A 33 -9.95 6.47 4.67
N SER A 34 -10.84 5.49 4.58
CA SER A 34 -12.22 5.67 4.96
C SER A 34 -12.71 4.41 5.65
N GLU A 35 -13.97 4.44 6.06
CA GLU A 35 -14.56 3.28 6.69
C GLU A 35 -14.71 2.11 5.72
N LEU A 36 -14.82 2.41 4.44
CA LEU A 36 -15.03 1.38 3.44
C LEU A 36 -13.74 0.73 2.98
N GLY A 37 -12.65 1.47 3.02
CA GLY A 37 -11.39 0.94 2.53
C GLY A 37 -10.39 2.04 2.41
N LEU A 38 -9.49 1.87 1.44
CA LEU A 38 -8.44 2.85 1.24
C LEU A 38 -8.20 3.07 -0.25
N ALA A 39 -7.70 4.24 -0.57
CA ALA A 39 -7.31 4.58 -1.92
C ALA A 39 -5.81 4.83 -1.93
N TYR A 40 -5.14 4.31 -2.94
CA TYR A 40 -3.71 4.50 -3.04
C TYR A 40 -3.31 4.61 -4.49
N ALA A 41 -2.09 5.09 -4.71
CA ALA A 41 -1.51 5.18 -6.04
C ALA A 41 -0.31 4.25 -6.08
N TYR A 42 -0.17 3.51 -7.17
CA TYR A 42 1.00 2.67 -7.35
C TYR A 42 2.24 3.54 -7.42
N LYS A 43 3.30 3.07 -6.78
CA LYS A 43 4.53 3.85 -6.73
C LYS A 43 5.56 3.36 -7.72
N ALA A 44 5.40 2.14 -8.23
CA ALA A 44 6.40 1.55 -9.12
C ALA A 44 5.71 0.71 -10.17
N GLY A 45 6.47 0.35 -11.20
CA GLY A 45 5.96 -0.51 -12.24
C GLY A 45 5.30 0.28 -13.35
N GLU A 46 4.67 -0.46 -14.26
CA GLU A 46 4.03 0.16 -15.40
C GLU A 46 2.78 0.93 -15.03
N VAL A 47 2.27 0.67 -13.84
CA VAL A 47 1.04 1.32 -13.38
C VAL A 47 1.34 2.44 -12.40
N GLU A 48 2.57 2.90 -12.35
CA GLU A 48 2.95 3.95 -11.41
C GLU A 48 2.03 5.15 -11.56
N GLY A 49 1.51 5.64 -10.44
CA GLY A 49 0.64 6.79 -10.43
C GLY A 49 -0.83 6.46 -10.60
N GLN A 50 -1.15 5.22 -10.93
CA GLN A 50 -2.55 4.85 -11.11
C GLN A 50 -3.24 4.74 -9.77
N LEU A 51 -4.41 5.36 -9.65
CA LEU A 51 -5.18 5.37 -8.42
C LEU A 51 -6.05 4.12 -8.34
N VAL A 52 -6.09 3.52 -7.16
CA VAL A 52 -6.86 2.30 -6.94
C VAL A 52 -7.55 2.41 -5.59
N PHE A 53 -8.78 1.92 -5.53
CA PHE A 53 -9.50 1.81 -4.27
C PHE A 53 -9.69 0.33 -3.94
N VAL A 54 -9.41 -0.05 -2.68
CA VAL A 54 -9.65 -1.41 -2.21
C VAL A 54 -10.40 -1.37 -0.90
N PRO A 55 -11.41 -2.22 -0.77
CA PRO A 55 -12.12 -2.34 0.50
C PRO A 55 -11.24 -3.04 1.53
N TRP A 56 -11.58 -2.83 2.80
CA TRP A 56 -10.77 -3.41 3.87
C TRP A 56 -10.67 -4.92 3.79
N GLY A 57 -11.71 -5.58 3.30
CA GLY A 57 -11.67 -7.03 3.20
C GLY A 57 -10.65 -7.54 2.21
N SER A 58 -10.17 -6.68 1.32
CA SER A 58 -9.17 -7.07 0.33
C SER A 58 -7.76 -6.74 0.75
N VAL A 59 -7.55 -6.23 1.96
CA VAL A 59 -6.24 -5.88 2.47
C VAL A 59 -5.84 -6.91 3.50
N SER A 60 -4.73 -7.61 3.24
CA SER A 60 -4.23 -8.59 4.19
C SER A 60 -3.37 -7.91 5.25
N TRP A 61 -2.42 -7.10 4.82
CA TRP A 61 -1.59 -6.34 5.74
C TRP A 61 -0.94 -5.19 5.00
N MET A 62 -0.46 -4.24 5.78
CA MET A 62 0.16 -3.05 5.22
C MET A 62 1.13 -2.52 6.27
N ARG A 63 2.27 -2.01 5.81
CA ARG A 63 3.27 -1.46 6.73
C ARG A 63 4.16 -0.49 5.99
N PRO A 64 4.83 0.41 6.72
CA PRO A 64 5.80 1.28 6.07
C PRO A 64 6.96 0.46 5.51
N PRO A 65 7.54 0.89 4.41
CA PRO A 65 8.67 0.17 3.83
C PRO A 65 9.92 0.35 4.67
N ILE A 66 10.77 -0.66 4.65
CA ILE A 66 12.08 -0.56 5.26
C ILE A 66 13.11 -0.58 4.14
N PRO A 67 14.36 -0.20 4.43
CA PRO A 67 15.36 -0.13 3.35
C PRO A 67 15.51 -1.43 2.57
N GLU A 68 15.32 -2.57 3.22
CA GLU A 68 15.43 -3.84 2.53
C GLU A 68 14.35 -4.00 1.46
N ASP A 69 13.16 -3.47 1.73
CA ASP A 69 12.08 -3.55 0.75
C ASP A 69 12.45 -2.77 -0.50
N LEU A 70 13.01 -1.59 -0.32
CA LEU A 70 13.36 -0.74 -1.44
C LEU A 70 14.49 -1.33 -2.26
N GLU A 71 15.45 -1.97 -1.59
CA GLU A 71 16.54 -2.60 -2.29
C GLU A 71 16.04 -3.77 -3.13
N ALA A 72 15.07 -4.51 -2.60
CA ALA A 72 14.52 -5.63 -3.35
C ALA A 72 13.82 -5.15 -4.61
N LEU A 73 13.11 -4.02 -4.52
CA LEU A 73 12.46 -3.46 -5.69
C LEU A 73 13.48 -3.04 -6.74
N GLU A 74 14.56 -2.40 -6.30
CA GLU A 74 15.58 -1.97 -7.24
C GLU A 74 16.24 -3.14 -7.91
N ALA A 75 16.44 -4.22 -7.15
CA ALA A 75 17.06 -5.40 -7.73
C ALA A 75 16.18 -6.03 -8.79
N GLU A 76 14.86 -5.97 -8.60
CA GLU A 76 13.95 -6.56 -9.58
C GLU A 76 13.85 -5.71 -10.83
N THR A 77 13.93 -4.40 -10.68
CA THR A 77 13.78 -3.52 -11.84
C THR A 77 15.09 -3.20 -12.50
N GLY A 78 16.15 -3.29 -11.75
CA GLY A 78 17.47 -2.96 -12.27
C GLY A 78 18.12 -4.06 -13.01
#